data_3555518457df5dbbdd8be64d3d7d130f
#
_entry.id   3555518457df5dbbdd8be64d3d7d130f
#
_cell.length_a   1.000
_cell.length_b   1.000
_cell.length_c   1.000
_cell.angle_alpha   90.00
_cell.angle_beta   90.00
_cell.angle_gamma   90.00
#
_symmetry.space_group_name_H-M   'P 1'
#
loop_
_entity.id
_entity.type
_entity.pdbx_description
1 polymer ?
#
loop_
_entity_poly.entity_id
_entity_poly.type
_entity_poly.pdbx_seq_one_letter_code
_entity_poly.pdbx_strand_id
1 'polypeptide(L)'
;ITIAPFVTLTKRESLSMATIAPTAARNPIPWQRRLRNIAYLPKRSLVKRFMDDIIQPAMTLVQEELNKQGTISHISDAAEDRIRLEVDLGNELNYIYEVRLRGYNSPTFALAALDNDEQQSEQHRYYRAEVYLKEGGQNYDVMGWNQEQLINDILDQYEKHLHFLHLVR
;
A
#
# COMPACT_ATOMS: atom_id res chain seq x y z
N ILE A 1 69.79 19.47 53.06
CA ILE A 1 68.32 19.60 52.93
C ILE A 1 68.04 20.05 51.48
N THR A 2 67.71 19.10 50.63
CA THR A 2 67.55 19.35 49.20
C THR A 2 66.08 19.14 48.88
N ILE A 3 65.46 20.18 48.38
CA ILE A 3 64.04 20.16 47.93
C ILE A 3 64.04 19.93 46.41
N ALA A 4 63.40 18.84 45.96
CA ALA A 4 63.18 18.54 44.53
C ALA A 4 61.93 19.23 44.06
N PRO A 5 61.88 19.73 42.83
CA PRO A 5 60.66 20.34 42.25
C PRO A 5 59.75 19.28 41.67
N PHE A 6 58.49 19.51 41.93
CA PHE A 6 57.32 18.74 41.43
C PHE A 6 57.07 19.07 39.98
N VAL A 7 57.16 18.08 39.08
CA VAL A 7 56.77 18.21 37.65
C VAL A 7 55.38 17.72 37.52
N THR A 8 54.47 18.65 37.25
CA THR A 8 53.06 18.36 36.83
C THR A 8 53.02 18.02 35.36
N LEU A 9 52.72 16.77 35.06
CA LEU A 9 52.46 16.30 33.71
C LEU A 9 50.98 16.56 33.36
N THR A 10 50.74 17.59 32.56
CA THR A 10 49.44 17.83 31.97
C THR A 10 49.19 16.86 30.80
N LYS A 11 48.32 15.90 31.00
CA LYS A 11 47.86 14.97 29.97
C LYS A 11 46.91 15.73 29.05
N ARG A 12 47.37 16.08 27.86
CA ARG A 12 46.50 16.54 26.75
C ARG A 12 45.71 15.34 26.25
N GLU A 13 44.41 15.32 26.55
CA GLU A 13 43.47 14.46 25.86
C GLU A 13 43.26 14.99 24.45
N SER A 14 43.76 14.26 23.46
CA SER A 14 43.45 14.50 22.06
C SER A 14 42.02 14.02 21.80
N LEU A 15 41.09 14.95 21.60
CA LEU A 15 39.79 14.66 21.04
C LEU A 15 40.01 14.09 19.64
N SER A 16 39.82 12.77 19.54
CA SER A 16 39.70 12.08 18.26
C SER A 16 38.39 12.55 17.61
N MET A 17 38.49 13.41 16.64
CA MET A 17 37.37 13.68 15.71
C MET A 17 37.05 12.38 15.01
N ALA A 18 35.94 11.75 15.38
CA ALA A 18 35.35 10.65 14.62
C ALA A 18 35.02 11.19 13.24
N THR A 19 35.82 10.82 12.27
CA THR A 19 35.54 11.04 10.85
C THR A 19 34.24 10.29 10.53
N ILE A 20 33.14 11.01 10.36
CA ILE A 20 31.90 10.47 9.82
C ILE A 20 32.22 9.97 8.44
N ALA A 21 32.32 8.67 8.26
CA ALA A 21 32.47 8.05 6.96
C ALA A 21 31.32 8.54 6.06
N PRO A 22 31.60 8.99 4.83
CA PRO A 22 30.55 9.40 3.94
C PRO A 22 29.63 8.20 3.73
N THR A 23 28.33 8.39 4.02
CA THR A 23 27.29 7.45 3.71
C THR A 23 27.46 7.01 2.26
N ALA A 24 27.80 5.75 2.05
CA ALA A 24 28.02 5.19 0.73
C ALA A 24 26.83 5.58 -0.15
N ALA A 25 27.07 6.48 -1.11
CA ALA A 25 26.08 6.88 -2.07
C ALA A 25 25.58 5.62 -2.75
N ARG A 26 24.31 5.26 -2.53
CA ARG A 26 23.67 4.13 -3.20
C ARG A 26 23.83 4.38 -4.70
N ASN A 27 24.60 3.53 -5.37
CA ASN A 27 24.77 3.63 -6.81
C ASN A 27 23.38 3.71 -7.44
N PRO A 28 23.08 4.78 -8.21
CA PRO A 28 21.76 4.92 -8.80
C PRO A 28 21.47 3.71 -9.68
N ILE A 29 20.29 3.15 -9.55
CA ILE A 29 19.84 2.04 -10.39
C ILE A 29 19.93 2.52 -11.85
N PRO A 30 20.63 1.79 -12.76
CA PRO A 30 20.70 2.17 -14.17
C PRO A 30 19.30 2.47 -14.72
N TRP A 31 19.16 3.55 -15.46
CA TRP A 31 17.86 4.00 -15.97
C TRP A 31 17.14 2.94 -16.81
N GLN A 32 17.88 2.08 -17.52
CA GLN A 32 17.32 0.94 -18.27
C GLN A 32 16.61 -0.06 -17.34
N ARG A 33 17.20 -0.33 -16.17
CA ARG A 33 16.58 -1.20 -15.16
C ARG A 33 15.38 -0.52 -14.53
N ARG A 34 15.48 0.79 -14.28
CA ARG A 34 14.35 1.57 -13.78
C ARG A 34 13.19 1.57 -14.78
N LEU A 35 13.51 1.76 -16.09
CA LEU A 35 12.49 1.76 -17.14
C LEU A 35 11.74 0.43 -17.22
N ARG A 36 12.42 -0.71 -17.09
CA ARG A 36 11.78 -2.03 -17.06
C ARG A 36 10.85 -2.23 -15.86
N ASN A 37 11.11 -1.54 -14.76
CA ASN A 37 10.33 -1.68 -13.53
C ASN A 37 9.19 -0.65 -13.42
N ILE A 38 9.07 0.29 -14.35
CA ILE A 38 7.98 1.29 -14.33
C ILE A 38 6.62 0.64 -14.58
N ALA A 39 6.57 -0.31 -15.51
CA ALA A 39 5.34 -1.04 -15.79
C ALA A 39 5.18 -2.19 -14.78
N TYR A 40 4.27 -2.06 -13.85
CA TYR A 40 3.95 -3.10 -12.89
C TYR A 40 2.74 -3.89 -13.38
N LEU A 41 2.98 -5.13 -13.77
CA LEU A 41 2.00 -6.04 -14.36
C LEU A 41 1.86 -7.31 -13.50
N PRO A 42 1.20 -7.23 -12.33
CA PRO A 42 1.14 -8.33 -11.39
C PRO A 42 0.26 -9.47 -11.91
N LYS A 43 0.64 -10.71 -11.54
CA LYS A 43 -0.17 -11.91 -11.79
C LYS A 43 -1.36 -11.99 -10.82
N ARG A 44 -2.41 -12.73 -11.20
CA ARG A 44 -3.61 -12.93 -10.40
C ARG A 44 -3.31 -13.38 -8.97
N SER A 45 -2.40 -14.34 -8.81
CA SER A 45 -2.03 -14.87 -7.49
C SER A 45 -1.41 -13.83 -6.56
N LEU A 46 -0.65 -12.89 -7.11
CA LEU A 46 -0.03 -11.82 -6.33
C LEU A 46 -1.08 -10.80 -5.85
N VAL A 47 -2.03 -10.44 -6.73
CA VAL A 47 -3.13 -9.53 -6.36
C VAL A 47 -4.05 -10.21 -5.35
N LYS A 48 -4.36 -11.48 -5.53
CA LYS A 48 -5.19 -12.24 -4.58
C LYS A 48 -4.54 -12.29 -3.20
N ARG A 49 -3.22 -12.58 -3.12
CA ARG A 49 -2.48 -12.54 -1.85
C ARG A 49 -2.52 -11.17 -1.20
N PHE A 50 -2.35 -10.11 -2.00
CA PHE A 50 -2.46 -8.74 -1.51
C PHE A 50 -3.86 -8.44 -0.94
N MET A 51 -4.92 -8.93 -1.58
CA MET A 51 -6.28 -8.80 -1.07
C MET A 51 -6.45 -9.52 0.28
N ASP A 52 -5.93 -10.73 0.41
CA ASP A 52 -6.06 -11.53 1.63
C ASP A 52 -5.17 -10.97 2.77
N ASP A 53 -3.95 -10.52 2.47
CA ASP A 53 -2.95 -10.11 3.47
C ASP A 53 -3.10 -8.64 3.91
N ILE A 54 -3.61 -7.77 3.06
CA ILE A 54 -3.67 -6.32 3.31
C ILE A 54 -5.10 -5.79 3.31
N ILE A 55 -5.89 -6.07 2.25
CA ILE A 55 -7.21 -5.45 2.08
C ILE A 55 -8.20 -5.99 3.10
N GLN A 56 -8.32 -7.30 3.22
CA GLN A 56 -9.24 -7.92 4.15
C GLN A 56 -8.95 -7.54 5.61
N PRO A 57 -7.70 -7.60 6.11
CA PRO A 57 -7.40 -7.14 7.47
C PRO A 57 -7.66 -5.65 7.69
N ALA A 58 -7.36 -4.78 6.71
CA ALA A 58 -7.65 -3.36 6.82
C ALA A 58 -9.15 -3.08 6.95
N MET A 59 -9.97 -3.69 6.08
CA MET A 59 -11.43 -3.56 6.15
C MET A 59 -11.98 -4.12 7.47
N THR A 60 -11.42 -5.22 7.98
CA THR A 60 -11.82 -5.81 9.26
C THR A 60 -11.59 -4.85 10.42
N LEU A 61 -10.44 -4.17 10.46
CA LEU A 61 -10.15 -3.17 11.49
C LEU A 61 -11.13 -1.99 11.44
N VAL A 62 -11.44 -1.49 10.24
CA VAL A 62 -12.42 -0.42 10.07
C VAL A 62 -13.82 -0.88 10.51
N GLN A 63 -14.23 -2.08 10.13
CA GLN A 63 -15.50 -2.68 10.54
C GLN A 63 -15.60 -2.79 12.07
N GLU A 64 -14.58 -3.33 12.72
CA GLU A 64 -14.56 -3.48 14.17
C GLU A 64 -14.71 -2.15 14.88
N GLU A 65 -14.02 -1.11 14.39
CA GLU A 65 -14.08 0.22 14.99
C GLU A 65 -15.45 0.88 14.77
N LEU A 66 -16.02 0.78 13.58
CA LEU A 66 -17.37 1.27 13.29
C LEU A 66 -18.41 0.60 14.18
N ASN A 67 -18.34 -0.73 14.35
CA ASN A 67 -19.25 -1.47 15.20
C ASN A 67 -19.11 -1.10 16.69
N LYS A 68 -17.88 -0.82 17.17
CA LYS A 68 -17.66 -0.29 18.54
C LYS A 68 -18.32 1.08 18.74
N GLN A 69 -18.35 1.90 17.70
CA GLN A 69 -19.00 3.22 17.73
C GLN A 69 -20.51 3.15 17.52
N GLY A 70 -21.09 1.95 17.40
CA GLY A 70 -22.52 1.74 17.23
C GLY A 70 -23.02 1.83 15.79
N THR A 71 -22.11 1.91 14.81
CA THR A 71 -22.46 1.89 13.39
C THR A 71 -22.44 0.46 12.87
N ILE A 72 -23.52 0.00 12.26
CA ILE A 72 -23.62 -1.37 11.74
C ILE A 72 -22.82 -1.45 10.43
N SER A 73 -21.89 -2.39 10.38
CA SER A 73 -21.08 -2.62 9.17
C SER A 73 -20.84 -4.11 8.94
N HIS A 74 -20.73 -4.49 7.67
CA HIS A 74 -20.55 -5.85 7.22
C HIS A 74 -19.43 -5.97 6.20
N ILE A 75 -18.65 -7.06 6.29
CA ILE A 75 -17.71 -7.43 5.22
C ILE A 75 -18.29 -8.63 4.49
N SER A 76 -18.30 -8.55 3.16
CA SER A 76 -18.67 -9.63 2.27
C SER A 76 -17.50 -9.97 1.36
N ASP A 77 -17.09 -11.22 1.41
CA ASP A 77 -16.11 -11.86 0.51
C ASP A 77 -16.79 -12.93 -0.38
N ALA A 78 -18.07 -12.75 -0.64
CA ALA A 78 -18.92 -13.73 -1.33
C ALA A 78 -18.43 -14.15 -2.73
N ALA A 79 -17.44 -13.48 -3.29
CA ALA A 79 -16.78 -13.84 -4.52
C ALA A 79 -15.26 -13.78 -4.35
N GLU A 80 -14.55 -14.77 -4.92
CA GLU A 80 -13.08 -14.88 -4.84
C GLU A 80 -12.32 -13.65 -5.36
N ASP A 81 -12.96 -12.83 -6.18
CA ASP A 81 -12.36 -11.70 -6.89
C ASP A 81 -12.74 -10.34 -6.31
N ARG A 82 -13.41 -10.29 -5.15
CA ARG A 82 -13.81 -9.04 -4.50
C ARG A 82 -13.95 -9.16 -2.99
N ILE A 83 -13.67 -8.05 -2.31
CA ILE A 83 -13.92 -7.86 -0.88
C ILE A 83 -14.67 -6.55 -0.75
N ARG A 84 -15.79 -6.56 -0.05
CA ARG A 84 -16.69 -5.41 0.14
C ARG A 84 -16.88 -5.11 1.62
N LEU A 85 -16.66 -3.86 1.99
CA LEU A 85 -17.13 -3.29 3.23
C LEU A 85 -18.40 -2.51 2.96
N GLU A 86 -19.46 -2.82 3.67
CA GLU A 86 -20.74 -2.10 3.63
C GLU A 86 -21.06 -1.54 5.00
N VAL A 87 -21.40 -0.24 5.06
CA VAL A 87 -21.80 0.46 6.27
C VAL A 87 -23.27 0.84 6.14
N ASP A 88 -24.08 0.37 7.05
CA ASP A 88 -25.52 0.63 7.06
C ASP A 88 -25.80 1.99 7.71
N LEU A 89 -26.28 2.92 6.91
CA LEU A 89 -26.71 4.26 7.36
C LEU A 89 -28.22 4.41 7.34
N GLY A 90 -28.95 3.33 7.06
CA GLY A 90 -30.41 3.32 6.92
C GLY A 90 -30.93 3.90 5.60
N ASN A 91 -32.16 3.55 5.23
CA ASN A 91 -32.89 4.12 4.08
C ASN A 91 -32.14 4.07 2.74
N GLU A 92 -31.45 2.98 2.43
CA GLU A 92 -30.69 2.82 1.19
C GLU A 92 -29.50 3.80 1.02
N LEU A 93 -29.11 4.49 2.09
CA LEU A 93 -27.98 5.44 2.09
C LEU A 93 -26.63 4.75 2.39
N ASN A 94 -26.59 3.44 2.34
CA ASN A 94 -25.42 2.64 2.69
C ASN A 94 -24.16 3.11 1.96
N TYR A 95 -23.07 3.21 2.72
CA TYR A 95 -21.73 3.38 2.15
C TYR A 95 -21.19 2.01 1.75
N ILE A 96 -20.62 1.93 0.56
CA ILE A 96 -20.00 0.72 0.02
C ILE A 96 -18.58 1.07 -0.41
N TYR A 97 -17.61 0.33 0.12
CA TYR A 97 -16.24 0.33 -0.36
C TYR A 97 -15.87 -1.09 -0.76
N GLU A 98 -15.59 -1.29 -2.02
CA GLU A 98 -15.30 -2.61 -2.57
C GLU A 98 -13.99 -2.59 -3.34
N VAL A 99 -13.15 -3.59 -3.14
CA VAL A 99 -11.96 -3.82 -3.95
C VAL A 99 -12.17 -5.05 -4.80
N ARG A 100 -11.99 -4.89 -6.11
CA ARG A 100 -12.12 -5.97 -7.10
C ARG A 100 -10.79 -6.30 -7.75
N LEU A 101 -10.55 -7.59 -7.86
CA LEU A 101 -9.49 -8.13 -8.70
C LEU A 101 -9.94 -8.06 -10.16
N ARG A 102 -9.31 -7.20 -10.96
CA ARG A 102 -9.65 -7.01 -12.38
C ARG A 102 -8.49 -7.46 -13.26
N GLY A 103 -8.81 -8.22 -14.29
CA GLY A 103 -7.83 -8.70 -15.28
C GLY A 103 -7.86 -7.87 -16.55
N TYR A 104 -6.68 -7.58 -17.07
CA TYR A 104 -6.45 -6.79 -18.29
C TYR A 104 -5.49 -7.51 -19.20
N ASN A 105 -5.59 -7.28 -20.50
CA ASN A 105 -4.61 -7.79 -21.46
C ASN A 105 -3.29 -7.02 -21.30
N SER A 106 -2.19 -7.73 -21.29
CA SER A 106 -0.87 -7.11 -21.23
C SER A 106 -0.61 -6.27 -22.48
N PRO A 107 -0.02 -5.08 -22.33
CA PRO A 107 0.35 -4.27 -23.49
C PRO A 107 1.36 -5.00 -24.39
N THR A 108 1.32 -4.73 -25.69
CA THR A 108 2.19 -5.39 -26.68
C THR A 108 3.69 -5.30 -26.35
N PHE A 109 4.13 -4.18 -25.75
CA PHE A 109 5.53 -4.01 -25.33
C PHE A 109 5.95 -4.99 -24.21
N ALA A 110 5.00 -5.42 -23.36
CA ALA A 110 5.27 -6.38 -22.31
C ALA A 110 5.34 -7.82 -22.85
N LEU A 111 4.68 -8.08 -23.99
CA LEU A 111 4.69 -9.39 -24.65
C LEU A 111 6.07 -9.68 -25.28
N ALA A 112 6.75 -8.67 -25.80
CA ALA A 112 8.08 -8.82 -26.39
C ALA A 112 9.16 -9.27 -25.38
N ALA A 113 8.91 -9.14 -24.08
CA ALA A 113 9.81 -9.62 -23.03
C ALA A 113 9.53 -11.07 -22.60
N LEU A 114 8.46 -11.67 -23.11
CA LEU A 114 7.99 -13.00 -22.78
C LEU A 114 8.18 -13.92 -24.02
N ASP A 115 9.44 -14.18 -24.38
CA ASP A 115 9.77 -15.00 -25.56
C ASP A 115 9.18 -16.43 -25.45
N ASN A 116 8.47 -16.84 -26.52
CA ASN A 116 8.37 -18.20 -27.05
C ASN A 116 7.49 -19.27 -26.42
N ASP A 117 6.30 -18.98 -25.90
CA ASP A 117 5.32 -20.06 -25.77
C ASP A 117 3.92 -19.66 -26.21
N GLU A 118 3.49 -20.19 -27.37
CA GLU A 118 2.18 -19.97 -27.99
C GLU A 118 0.99 -20.57 -27.18
N GLN A 119 1.16 -20.99 -25.94
CA GLN A 119 0.17 -21.81 -25.25
C GLN A 119 -0.49 -21.21 -24.01
N GLN A 120 -0.39 -19.92 -23.68
CA GLN A 120 -1.10 -19.48 -22.47
C GLN A 120 -1.73 -18.10 -22.57
N SER A 121 -3.03 -18.06 -22.89
CA SER A 121 -3.85 -16.83 -22.82
C SER A 121 -3.84 -16.16 -21.43
N GLU A 122 -3.57 -16.90 -20.35
CA GLU A 122 -3.40 -16.35 -19.00
C GLU A 122 -2.05 -15.66 -18.78
N GLN A 123 -1.02 -16.02 -19.52
CA GLN A 123 0.30 -15.38 -19.41
C GLN A 123 0.34 -13.96 -19.98
N HIS A 124 -0.60 -13.65 -20.85
CA HIS A 124 -0.73 -12.33 -21.46
C HIS A 124 -1.71 -11.40 -20.72
N ARG A 125 -2.02 -11.71 -19.46
CA ARG A 125 -2.89 -10.90 -18.62
C ARG A 125 -2.15 -10.39 -17.39
N TYR A 126 -2.47 -9.17 -17.00
CA TYR A 126 -2.10 -8.62 -15.69
C TYR A 126 -3.37 -8.29 -14.91
N TYR A 127 -3.22 -8.10 -13.61
CA TYR A 127 -4.36 -7.90 -12.73
C TYR A 127 -4.13 -6.69 -11.84
N ARG A 128 -5.22 -6.07 -11.42
CA ARG A 128 -5.24 -4.90 -10.56
C ARG A 128 -6.22 -5.11 -9.42
N ALA A 129 -5.96 -4.44 -8.29
CA ALA A 129 -6.88 -4.33 -7.18
C ALA A 129 -7.56 -2.95 -7.26
N GLU A 130 -8.72 -2.89 -7.90
CA GLU A 130 -9.41 -1.63 -8.19
C GLU A 130 -10.51 -1.33 -7.19
N VAL A 131 -10.64 -0.05 -6.82
CA VAL A 131 -11.65 0.42 -5.89
C VAL A 131 -12.96 0.73 -6.61
N TYR A 132 -14.04 0.27 -6.01
CA TYR A 132 -15.44 0.53 -6.41
C TYR A 132 -16.21 1.07 -5.21
N LEU A 133 -16.95 2.12 -5.45
CA LEU A 133 -17.94 2.66 -4.52
C LEU A 133 -19.35 2.35 -5.02
N LYS A 134 -20.37 2.80 -4.32
CA LYS A 134 -21.78 2.61 -4.72
C LYS A 134 -22.04 3.18 -6.13
N GLU A 135 -21.40 4.28 -6.47
CA GLU A 135 -21.50 4.96 -7.76
C GLU A 135 -20.76 4.25 -8.89
N GLY A 136 -19.89 3.28 -8.58
CA GLY A 136 -19.10 2.53 -9.55
C GLY A 136 -17.60 2.57 -9.33
N GLY A 137 -16.84 2.20 -10.35
CA GLY A 137 -15.38 2.15 -10.30
C GLY A 137 -14.75 3.53 -10.20
N GLN A 138 -13.74 3.64 -9.34
CA GLN A 138 -13.04 4.91 -9.08
C GLN A 138 -11.80 5.11 -9.95
N ASN A 139 -11.52 4.17 -10.84
CA ASN A 139 -10.41 4.20 -11.81
C ASN A 139 -9.00 4.29 -11.19
N TYR A 140 -8.84 3.85 -9.95
CA TYR A 140 -7.50 3.70 -9.36
C TYR A 140 -7.28 2.32 -8.76
N ASP A 141 -6.02 1.94 -8.68
CA ASP A 141 -5.50 0.67 -8.21
C ASP A 141 -4.80 0.88 -6.87
N VAL A 142 -5.15 0.07 -5.88
CA VAL A 142 -4.54 0.12 -4.55
C VAL A 142 -3.40 -0.89 -4.38
N MET A 143 -3.04 -1.61 -5.44
CA MET A 143 -1.97 -2.59 -5.39
C MET A 143 -0.65 -1.99 -4.90
N GLY A 144 -0.04 -2.63 -3.90
CA GLY A 144 1.20 -2.16 -3.29
C GLY A 144 1.02 -1.14 -2.16
N TRP A 145 -0.22 -0.74 -1.83
CA TRP A 145 -0.47 0.06 -0.65
C TRP A 145 -0.26 -0.77 0.63
N ASN A 146 0.08 -0.08 1.71
CA ASN A 146 0.07 -0.69 3.03
C ASN A 146 -1.34 -0.58 3.66
N GLN A 147 -1.51 -1.27 4.78
CA GLN A 147 -2.79 -1.30 5.49
C GLN A 147 -3.26 0.09 5.93
N GLU A 148 -2.35 0.95 6.41
CA GLU A 148 -2.67 2.31 6.85
C GLU A 148 -3.15 3.20 5.69
N GLN A 149 -2.49 3.12 4.54
CA GLN A 149 -2.90 3.84 3.34
C GLN A 149 -4.30 3.44 2.89
N LEU A 150 -4.61 2.14 2.94
CA LEU A 150 -5.94 1.65 2.59
C LEU A 150 -7.01 2.11 3.60
N ILE A 151 -6.72 2.04 4.90
CA ILE A 151 -7.63 2.55 5.94
C ILE A 151 -7.91 4.04 5.72
N ASN A 152 -6.90 4.85 5.47
CA ASN A 152 -7.06 6.28 5.22
C ASN A 152 -7.94 6.54 3.98
N ASP A 153 -7.75 5.78 2.90
CA ASP A 153 -8.59 5.90 1.71
C ASP A 153 -10.07 5.53 2.00
N ILE A 154 -10.29 4.44 2.72
CA ILE A 154 -11.64 4.05 3.16
C ILE A 154 -12.30 5.19 3.96
N LEU A 155 -11.58 5.81 4.89
CA LEU A 155 -12.08 6.89 5.72
C LEU A 155 -12.33 8.15 4.89
N ASP A 156 -11.44 8.51 3.97
CA ASP A 156 -11.61 9.66 3.08
C ASP A 156 -12.85 9.51 2.19
N GLN A 157 -13.08 8.32 1.64
CA GLN A 157 -14.28 8.04 0.84
C GLN A 157 -15.54 8.00 1.70
N TYR A 158 -15.47 7.47 2.92
CA TYR A 158 -16.57 7.47 3.86
C TYR A 158 -16.95 8.89 4.30
N GLU A 159 -15.97 9.72 4.62
CA GLU A 159 -16.19 11.13 4.95
C GLU A 159 -16.86 11.89 3.79
N LYS A 160 -16.39 11.71 2.56
CA LYS A 160 -17.03 12.29 1.37
C LYS A 160 -18.48 11.84 1.21
N HIS A 161 -18.75 10.56 1.45
CA HIS A 161 -20.11 10.03 1.40
C HIS A 161 -21.01 10.67 2.46
N LEU A 162 -20.53 10.81 3.70
CA LEU A 162 -21.27 11.48 4.78
C LEU A 162 -21.47 12.97 4.51
N HIS A 163 -20.49 13.66 3.93
CA HIS A 163 -20.63 15.04 3.49
C HIS A 163 -21.72 15.19 2.43
N PHE A 164 -21.72 14.31 1.44
CA PHE A 164 -22.79 14.30 0.42
C PHE A 164 -24.17 14.11 1.03
N LEU A 165 -24.29 13.31 2.09
CA LEU A 165 -25.55 13.09 2.82
C LEU A 165 -25.84 14.18 3.87
N HIS A 166 -24.98 15.19 4.01
CA HIS A 166 -25.08 16.23 5.06
C HIS A 166 -25.09 15.69 6.50
N LEU A 167 -24.43 14.55 6.75
CA LEU A 167 -24.36 13.89 8.05
C LEU A 167 -23.08 14.23 8.84
N VAL A 168 -22.13 14.97 8.26
CA VAL A 168 -20.91 15.42 8.95
C VAL A 168 -21.23 16.69 9.75
N ARG A 169 -20.67 16.77 10.97
CA ARG A 169 -20.76 17.94 11.85
C ARG A 169 -19.58 18.88 11.66
#